data_dd9ddf318e721c6e295e67675cafd03a
#
_entry.id   dd9ddf318e721c6e295e67675cafd03a
#
_cell.length_a   1.000
_cell.length_b   1.000
_cell.length_c   1.000
_cell.angle_alpha   90.00
_cell.angle_beta   90.00
_cell.angle_gamma   90.00
#
_symmetry.space_group_name_H-M   'P 1'
#
loop_
_entity.id
_entity.type
_entity.pdbx_description
1 polymer ?
#
loop_
_entity_poly.entity_id
_entity_poly.type
_entity_poly.pdbx_seq_one_letter_code
_entity_poly.pdbx_strand_id
1 'polypeptide(L)'
;MIITLWGKAGSGKGTVSKLLAEQLNYEIISIGSLKRKLAEEMGISISEFNLLGEKPENQKEFDLKYEDYQKSLPLESKIILESRLGFLCQPQAFKVFLDIRDEIASERIRNDHRSTDTFQSPEEALQITKKRNADDRARFLSLYKVDLRDQANYDLKIDTSDRTPEEVATLIITEFQKRARI
;
A
#
# COMPACT_ATOMS: atom_id res chain seq x y z
N MET A 1 -1.29 1.05 19.00
CA MET A 1 -2.12 0.26 18.03
C MET A 1 -1.61 0.52 16.64
N ILE A 2 -1.50 -0.50 15.79
CA ILE A 2 -1.04 -0.40 14.40
C ILE A 2 -2.17 0.16 13.51
N ILE A 3 -1.80 1.01 12.53
CA ILE A 3 -2.67 1.38 11.41
C ILE A 3 -2.08 0.71 10.17
N THR A 4 -2.84 -0.19 9.52
CA THR A 4 -2.42 -0.71 8.21
C THR A 4 -2.97 0.17 7.11
N LEU A 5 -2.11 0.55 6.17
CA LEU A 5 -2.47 1.43 5.05
C LEU A 5 -2.09 0.79 3.73
N TRP A 6 -3.10 0.58 2.89
CA TRP A 6 -2.90 0.20 1.50
C TRP A 6 -3.75 1.09 0.58
N GLY A 7 -3.46 1.07 -0.71
CA GLY A 7 -4.25 1.79 -1.71
C GLY A 7 -3.64 1.65 -3.09
N LYS A 8 -4.44 1.97 -4.10
CA LYS A 8 -4.04 1.94 -5.51
C LYS A 8 -2.80 2.81 -5.77
N ALA A 9 -2.11 2.54 -6.87
CA ALA A 9 -1.08 3.43 -7.39
C ALA A 9 -1.67 4.84 -7.59
N GLY A 10 -0.92 5.89 -7.25
CA GLY A 10 -1.38 7.29 -7.36
C GLY A 10 -2.34 7.78 -6.26
N SER A 11 -2.78 6.91 -5.31
CA SER A 11 -3.70 7.31 -4.23
C SER A 11 -3.09 8.21 -3.14
N GLY A 12 -1.80 8.53 -3.23
CA GLY A 12 -1.13 9.42 -2.27
C GLY A 12 -0.69 8.76 -0.96
N LYS A 13 -0.65 7.41 -0.89
CA LYS A 13 -0.25 6.66 0.32
C LYS A 13 0.94 7.24 1.06
N GLY A 14 2.07 7.41 0.36
CA GLY A 14 3.31 7.84 0.99
C GLY A 14 3.25 9.25 1.59
N THR A 15 2.44 10.15 1.03
CA THR A 15 2.21 11.49 1.60
C THR A 15 1.30 11.39 2.82
N VAL A 16 0.21 10.63 2.70
CA VAL A 16 -0.73 10.41 3.81
C VAL A 16 -0.04 9.71 4.99
N SER A 17 0.78 8.67 4.73
CA SER A 17 1.56 8.00 5.79
C SER A 17 2.47 8.95 6.56
N LYS A 18 3.14 9.87 5.88
CA LYS A 18 4.01 10.87 6.52
C LYS A 18 3.20 11.80 7.42
N LEU A 19 2.06 12.30 6.94
CA LEU A 19 1.17 13.15 7.73
C LEU A 19 0.62 12.42 8.96
N LEU A 20 0.21 11.15 8.80
CA LEU A 20 -0.25 10.33 9.92
C LEU A 20 0.86 10.09 10.94
N ALA A 21 2.07 9.75 10.48
CA ALA A 21 3.21 9.50 11.34
C ALA A 21 3.59 10.74 12.16
N GLU A 22 3.62 11.90 11.53
CA GLU A 22 3.89 13.18 12.19
C GLU A 22 2.82 13.54 13.23
N GLN A 23 1.53 13.48 12.85
CA GLN A 23 0.43 13.89 13.72
C GLN A 23 0.17 12.92 14.88
N LEU A 24 0.42 11.63 14.71
CA LEU A 24 0.23 10.60 15.74
C LEU A 24 1.51 10.25 16.50
N ASN A 25 2.67 10.77 16.08
CA ASN A 25 3.99 10.35 16.55
C ASN A 25 4.19 8.84 16.40
N TYR A 26 3.96 8.33 15.16
CA TYR A 26 4.07 6.93 14.77
C TYR A 26 5.26 6.73 13.82
N GLU A 27 5.82 5.52 13.83
CA GLU A 27 6.83 5.09 12.86
C GLU A 27 6.18 4.58 11.57
N ILE A 28 6.84 4.77 10.42
CA ILE A 28 6.38 4.20 9.14
C ILE A 28 7.21 2.96 8.82
N ILE A 29 6.51 1.84 8.62
CA ILE A 29 7.10 0.62 8.04
C ILE A 29 6.45 0.39 6.68
N SER A 30 7.25 0.48 5.61
CA SER A 30 6.77 0.25 4.24
C SER A 30 7.37 -1.04 3.67
N ILE A 31 6.56 -2.07 3.55
CA ILE A 31 6.95 -3.35 2.95
C ILE A 31 7.40 -3.17 1.50
N GLY A 32 6.72 -2.29 0.75
CA GLY A 32 7.14 -1.97 -0.62
C GLY A 32 8.53 -1.33 -0.69
N SER A 33 8.90 -0.50 0.28
CA SER A 33 10.24 0.10 0.36
C SER A 33 11.30 -0.92 0.75
N LEU A 34 11.01 -1.81 1.70
CA LEU A 34 11.91 -2.91 2.06
C LEU A 34 12.18 -3.84 0.87
N LYS A 35 11.13 -4.20 0.10
CA LYS A 35 11.29 -5.03 -1.10
C LYS A 35 12.11 -4.32 -2.18
N ARG A 36 11.89 -3.01 -2.42
CA ARG A 36 12.68 -2.23 -3.39
C ARG A 36 14.14 -2.17 -3.00
N LYS A 37 14.45 -1.91 -1.74
CA LYS A 37 15.83 -1.89 -1.25
C LYS A 37 16.54 -3.21 -1.49
N LEU A 38 15.88 -4.34 -1.20
CA LEU A 38 16.47 -5.65 -1.44
C LEU A 38 16.64 -5.94 -2.94
N ALA A 39 15.69 -5.56 -3.78
CA ALA A 39 15.80 -5.69 -5.23
C ALA A 39 17.03 -4.89 -5.76
N GLU A 40 17.22 -3.67 -5.27
CA GLU A 40 18.37 -2.83 -5.60
C GLU A 40 19.69 -3.47 -5.16
N GLU A 41 19.77 -4.01 -3.95
CA GLU A 41 20.93 -4.76 -3.43
C GLU A 41 21.26 -6.00 -4.29
N MET A 42 20.23 -6.63 -4.89
CA MET A 42 20.37 -7.77 -5.81
C MET A 42 20.67 -7.34 -7.25
N GLY A 43 20.66 -6.03 -7.57
CA GLY A 43 20.88 -5.52 -8.92
C GLY A 43 19.72 -5.82 -9.90
N ILE A 44 18.50 -6.04 -9.41
CA ILE A 44 17.33 -6.36 -10.23
C ILE A 44 16.20 -5.32 -10.04
N SER A 45 15.29 -5.24 -11.00
CA SER A 45 14.11 -4.39 -10.86
C SER A 45 13.11 -4.96 -9.83
N ILE A 46 12.27 -4.09 -9.27
CA ILE A 46 11.19 -4.54 -8.37
C ILE A 46 10.19 -5.48 -9.07
N SER A 47 10.02 -5.35 -10.38
CA SER A 47 9.19 -6.25 -11.17
C SER A 47 9.78 -7.65 -11.23
N GLU A 48 11.07 -7.77 -11.51
CA GLU A 48 11.81 -9.05 -11.48
C GLU A 48 11.79 -9.66 -10.08
N PHE A 49 12.01 -8.84 -9.04
CA PHE A 49 11.91 -9.28 -7.64
C PHE A 49 10.55 -9.90 -7.32
N ASN A 50 9.46 -9.27 -7.76
CA ASN A 50 8.11 -9.79 -7.54
C ASN A 50 7.87 -11.10 -8.31
N LEU A 51 8.34 -11.19 -9.57
CA LEU A 51 8.26 -12.42 -10.36
C LEU A 51 9.04 -13.58 -9.73
N LEU A 52 10.21 -13.30 -9.14
CA LEU A 52 10.96 -14.31 -8.38
C LEU A 52 10.15 -14.84 -7.19
N GLY A 53 9.45 -13.96 -6.47
CA GLY A 53 8.61 -14.33 -5.34
C GLY A 53 7.35 -15.12 -5.71
N GLU A 54 6.92 -15.09 -6.98
CA GLU A 54 5.78 -15.89 -7.46
C GLU A 54 6.11 -17.37 -7.65
N LYS A 55 7.39 -17.70 -7.79
CA LYS A 55 7.83 -19.09 -7.92
C LYS A 55 7.73 -19.81 -6.58
N PRO A 56 7.09 -21.00 -6.51
CA PRO A 56 6.88 -21.73 -5.25
C PRO A 56 8.17 -21.95 -4.45
N GLU A 57 9.28 -22.24 -5.14
CA GLU A 57 10.59 -22.47 -4.53
C GLU A 57 11.16 -21.22 -3.85
N ASN A 58 10.77 -20.04 -4.29
CA ASN A 58 11.29 -18.76 -3.81
C ASN A 58 10.37 -18.06 -2.81
N GLN A 59 9.11 -18.49 -2.66
CA GLN A 59 8.11 -17.81 -1.82
C GLN A 59 8.61 -17.55 -0.40
N LYS A 60 9.32 -18.51 0.20
CA LYS A 60 9.84 -18.37 1.56
C LYS A 60 10.80 -17.18 1.69
N GLU A 61 11.62 -16.94 0.70
CA GLU A 61 12.64 -15.89 0.74
C GLU A 61 12.10 -14.52 0.33
N PHE A 62 11.20 -14.48 -0.64
CA PHE A 62 10.75 -13.25 -1.27
C PHE A 62 9.41 -12.70 -0.74
N ASP A 63 8.51 -13.56 -0.27
CA ASP A 63 7.19 -13.16 0.21
C ASP A 63 6.95 -13.53 1.68
N LEU A 64 7.08 -14.80 2.07
CA LEU A 64 6.71 -15.26 3.40
C LEU A 64 7.49 -14.58 4.53
N LYS A 65 8.78 -14.29 4.34
CA LYS A 65 9.56 -13.55 5.35
C LYS A 65 8.99 -12.16 5.67
N TYR A 66 8.41 -11.48 4.67
CA TYR A 66 7.79 -10.18 4.88
C TYR A 66 6.42 -10.31 5.55
N GLU A 67 5.70 -11.41 5.30
CA GLU A 67 4.47 -11.71 6.03
C GLU A 67 4.77 -12.03 7.49
N ASP A 68 5.75 -12.89 7.75
CA ASP A 68 6.15 -13.26 9.11
C ASP A 68 6.66 -12.04 9.89
N TYR A 69 7.43 -11.17 9.24
CA TYR A 69 7.83 -9.90 9.82
C TYR A 69 6.61 -9.04 10.20
N GLN A 70 5.63 -8.89 9.30
CA GLN A 70 4.42 -8.12 9.60
C GLN A 70 3.61 -8.75 10.74
N LYS A 71 3.48 -10.08 10.77
CA LYS A 71 2.76 -10.82 11.83
C LYS A 71 3.45 -10.69 13.18
N SER A 72 4.77 -10.55 13.22
CA SER A 72 5.56 -10.41 14.44
C SER A 72 5.50 -9.03 15.09
N LEU A 73 4.97 -8.01 14.40
CA LEU A 73 4.85 -6.66 14.95
C LEU A 73 3.86 -6.64 16.12
N PRO A 74 4.25 -6.16 17.33
CA PRO A 74 3.33 -6.06 18.44
C PRO A 74 2.16 -5.11 18.13
N LEU A 75 0.94 -5.51 18.43
CA LEU A 75 -0.27 -4.74 18.08
C LEU A 75 -0.29 -3.33 18.71
N GLU A 76 0.25 -3.20 19.91
CA GLU A 76 0.38 -1.94 20.65
C GLU A 76 1.43 -0.99 20.07
N SER A 77 2.25 -1.44 19.11
CA SER A 77 3.24 -0.60 18.45
C SER A 77 2.58 0.59 17.76
N LYS A 78 3.22 1.73 17.87
CA LYS A 78 2.83 2.98 17.20
C LYS A 78 3.37 2.99 15.76
N ILE A 79 2.73 2.23 14.87
CA ILE A 79 3.22 1.98 13.51
C ILE A 79 2.14 2.28 12.48
N ILE A 80 2.54 2.97 11.41
CA ILE A 80 1.84 3.01 10.12
C ILE A 80 2.45 1.94 9.24
N LEU A 81 1.75 0.83 9.03
CA LEU A 81 2.20 -0.29 8.21
C LEU A 81 1.68 -0.15 6.78
N GLU A 82 2.54 0.33 5.87
CA GLU A 82 2.22 0.36 4.43
C GLU A 82 2.43 -1.01 3.81
N SER A 83 1.35 -1.74 3.60
CA SER A 83 1.41 -3.09 3.03
C SER A 83 0.12 -3.48 2.32
N ARG A 84 0.25 -4.23 1.22
CA ARG A 84 -0.90 -4.85 0.54
C ARG A 84 -1.59 -5.91 1.40
N LEU A 85 -0.82 -6.65 2.20
CA LEU A 85 -1.31 -7.73 3.07
C LEU A 85 -1.39 -7.32 4.53
N GLY A 86 -1.19 -6.05 4.86
CA GLY A 86 -1.22 -5.56 6.24
C GLY A 86 -2.51 -5.94 6.97
N PHE A 87 -3.66 -5.88 6.30
CA PHE A 87 -4.96 -6.24 6.86
C PHE A 87 -5.09 -7.74 7.20
N LEU A 88 -4.37 -8.62 6.48
CA LEU A 88 -4.29 -10.06 6.77
C LEU A 88 -3.28 -10.36 7.88
N CYS A 89 -2.09 -9.74 7.80
CA CYS A 89 -1.00 -9.99 8.74
C CYS A 89 -1.29 -9.39 10.13
N GLN A 90 -2.07 -8.31 10.18
CA GLN A 90 -2.45 -7.60 11.40
C GLN A 90 -3.98 -7.42 11.47
N PRO A 91 -4.75 -8.51 11.69
CA PRO A 91 -6.21 -8.48 11.59
C PRO A 91 -6.89 -7.59 12.64
N GLN A 92 -6.22 -7.32 13.77
CA GLN A 92 -6.72 -6.45 14.84
C GLN A 92 -6.31 -4.98 14.68
N ALA A 93 -5.42 -4.66 13.72
CA ALA A 93 -5.03 -3.29 13.42
C ALA A 93 -6.20 -2.46 12.87
N PHE A 94 -6.08 -1.14 12.87
CA PHE A 94 -6.99 -0.27 12.14
C PHE A 94 -6.64 -0.31 10.65
N LYS A 95 -7.54 -0.84 9.83
CA LYS A 95 -7.27 -1.18 8.43
C LYS A 95 -7.85 -0.15 7.49
N VAL A 96 -6.99 0.54 6.76
CA VAL A 96 -7.34 1.64 5.85
C VAL A 96 -7.01 1.30 4.41
N PHE A 97 -7.97 1.55 3.50
CA PHE A 97 -7.78 1.46 2.05
C PHE A 97 -7.98 2.82 1.39
N LEU A 98 -7.01 3.25 0.60
CA LEU A 98 -7.09 4.46 -0.21
C LEU A 98 -7.41 4.11 -1.66
N ASP A 99 -8.64 4.39 -2.06
CA ASP A 99 -9.08 4.27 -3.45
C ASP A 99 -8.80 5.56 -4.22
N ILE A 100 -8.81 5.47 -5.55
CA ILE A 100 -8.67 6.61 -6.46
C ILE A 100 -9.19 6.21 -7.84
N ARG A 101 -9.79 7.15 -8.57
CA ARG A 101 -10.12 6.99 -9.99
C ARG A 101 -8.84 6.84 -10.81
N ASP A 102 -8.84 5.93 -11.77
CA ASP A 102 -7.62 5.59 -12.54
C ASP A 102 -7.12 6.80 -13.37
N GLU A 103 -8.02 7.67 -13.82
CA GLU A 103 -7.70 8.89 -14.56
C GLU A 103 -6.89 9.87 -13.68
N ILE A 104 -7.35 10.11 -12.46
CA ILE A 104 -6.66 10.99 -11.49
C ILE A 104 -5.36 10.35 -11.02
N ALA A 105 -5.36 9.03 -10.83
CA ALA A 105 -4.16 8.27 -10.47
C ALA A 105 -3.06 8.42 -11.52
N SER A 106 -3.40 8.25 -12.81
CA SER A 106 -2.44 8.36 -13.91
C SER A 106 -1.86 9.77 -14.02
N GLU A 107 -2.69 10.79 -13.84
CA GLU A 107 -2.25 12.18 -13.82
C GLU A 107 -1.28 12.47 -12.66
N ARG A 108 -1.60 12.02 -11.45
CA ARG A 108 -0.73 12.16 -10.28
C ARG A 108 0.61 11.44 -10.46
N ILE A 109 0.60 10.21 -11.01
CA ILE A 109 1.82 9.43 -11.27
C ILE A 109 2.69 10.13 -12.31
N ARG A 110 2.09 10.65 -13.39
CA ARG A 110 2.81 11.39 -14.44
C ARG A 110 3.47 12.67 -13.92
N ASN A 111 2.82 13.36 -12.99
CA ASN A 111 3.31 14.61 -12.40
C ASN A 111 4.23 14.37 -11.19
N ASP A 112 4.42 13.11 -10.75
CA ASP A 112 5.33 12.79 -9.63
C ASP A 112 6.78 12.72 -10.13
N HIS A 113 7.56 13.76 -9.85
CA HIS A 113 8.98 13.84 -10.18
C HIS A 113 9.87 12.75 -9.53
N ARG A 114 9.32 11.97 -8.58
CA ARG A 114 9.99 10.82 -7.96
C ARG A 114 9.75 9.53 -8.73
N SER A 115 8.84 9.54 -9.70
CA SER A 115 8.57 8.39 -10.55
C SER A 115 9.72 8.20 -11.55
N THR A 116 10.23 6.98 -11.64
CA THR A 116 11.14 6.57 -12.73
C THR A 116 10.38 6.23 -14.00
N ASP A 117 9.05 6.21 -13.93
CA ASP A 117 8.18 5.91 -15.06
C ASP A 117 8.16 7.13 -16.00
N THR A 118 8.53 6.94 -17.25
CA THR A 118 8.42 7.92 -18.32
C THR A 118 7.29 7.51 -19.24
N PHE A 119 6.37 8.43 -19.52
CA PHE A 119 5.20 8.19 -20.36
C PHE A 119 5.25 9.09 -21.60
N GLN A 120 4.95 8.52 -22.77
CA GLN A 120 4.93 9.26 -24.03
C GLN A 120 3.64 10.11 -24.18
N SER A 121 2.55 9.68 -23.53
CA SER A 121 1.27 10.40 -23.55
C SER A 121 0.45 10.18 -22.27
N PRO A 122 -0.57 11.04 -22.02
CA PRO A 122 -1.54 10.82 -20.94
C PRO A 122 -2.31 9.49 -21.09
N GLU A 123 -2.63 9.09 -22.31
CA GLU A 123 -3.35 7.85 -22.62
C GLU A 123 -2.51 6.64 -22.26
N GLU A 124 -1.23 6.65 -22.58
CA GLU A 124 -0.29 5.60 -22.21
C GLU A 124 -0.18 5.49 -20.68
N ALA A 125 -0.03 6.60 -19.97
CA ALA A 125 0.01 6.63 -18.50
C ALA A 125 -1.24 6.01 -17.90
N LEU A 126 -2.44 6.30 -18.45
CA LEU A 126 -3.71 5.74 -18.02
C LEU A 126 -3.76 4.23 -18.25
N GLN A 127 -3.36 3.74 -19.43
CA GLN A 127 -3.36 2.31 -19.73
C GLN A 127 -2.40 1.54 -18.82
N ILE A 128 -1.19 2.06 -18.60
CA ILE A 128 -0.20 1.44 -17.71
C ILE A 128 -0.72 1.43 -16.27
N THR A 129 -1.34 2.51 -15.80
CA THR A 129 -1.92 2.59 -14.46
C THR A 129 -3.06 1.58 -14.27
N LYS A 130 -3.98 1.48 -15.24
CA LYS A 130 -5.08 0.48 -15.23
C LYS A 130 -4.53 -0.94 -15.21
N LYS A 131 -3.57 -1.23 -16.08
CA LYS A 131 -2.93 -2.56 -16.17
C LYS A 131 -2.27 -2.91 -14.83
N ARG A 132 -1.45 -2.03 -14.26
CA ARG A 132 -0.78 -2.25 -12.97
C ARG A 132 -1.77 -2.54 -11.85
N ASN A 133 -2.87 -1.79 -11.77
CA ASN A 133 -3.91 -2.00 -10.78
C ASN A 133 -4.67 -3.34 -10.97
N ALA A 134 -4.84 -3.78 -12.22
CA ALA A 134 -5.47 -5.07 -12.54
C ALA A 134 -4.53 -6.25 -12.24
N ASP A 135 -3.26 -6.14 -12.62
CA ASP A 135 -2.23 -7.16 -12.39
C ASP A 135 -2.03 -7.38 -10.87
N ASP A 136 -1.91 -6.31 -10.08
CA ASP A 136 -1.84 -6.40 -8.61
C ASP A 136 -3.05 -7.17 -8.04
N ARG A 137 -4.28 -6.81 -8.46
CA ARG A 137 -5.50 -7.49 -7.99
C ARG A 137 -5.51 -8.97 -8.35
N ALA A 138 -5.22 -9.29 -9.63
CA ALA A 138 -5.21 -10.67 -10.11
C ALA A 138 -4.17 -11.52 -9.38
N ARG A 139 -2.97 -10.97 -9.18
CA ARG A 139 -1.88 -11.64 -8.45
C ARG A 139 -2.31 -12.02 -7.04
N PHE A 140 -2.81 -11.08 -6.25
CA PHE A 140 -3.18 -11.36 -4.86
C PHE A 140 -4.42 -12.25 -4.74
N LEU A 141 -5.37 -12.14 -5.67
CA LEU A 141 -6.50 -13.06 -5.74
C LEU A 141 -6.02 -14.50 -6.04
N SER A 142 -5.05 -14.66 -6.93
CA SER A 142 -4.46 -15.97 -7.25
C SER A 142 -3.70 -16.58 -6.09
N LEU A 143 -2.79 -15.81 -5.46
CA LEU A 143 -1.87 -16.30 -4.43
C LEU A 143 -2.55 -16.49 -3.07
N TYR A 144 -3.39 -15.54 -2.67
CA TYR A 144 -3.94 -15.47 -1.31
C TYR A 144 -5.45 -15.72 -1.25
N LYS A 145 -6.11 -15.88 -2.41
CA LYS A 145 -7.58 -16.03 -2.53
C LYS A 145 -8.34 -14.84 -1.92
N VAL A 146 -7.72 -13.67 -1.92
CA VAL A 146 -8.28 -12.43 -1.34
C VAL A 146 -8.34 -11.34 -2.40
N ASP A 147 -9.50 -10.73 -2.55
CA ASP A 147 -9.65 -9.50 -3.33
C ASP A 147 -9.23 -8.30 -2.48
N LEU A 148 -8.11 -7.68 -2.84
CA LEU A 148 -7.58 -6.50 -2.14
C LEU A 148 -8.54 -5.30 -2.15
N ARG A 149 -9.56 -5.29 -3.01
CA ARG A 149 -10.53 -4.19 -3.12
C ARG A 149 -11.84 -4.44 -2.38
N ASP A 150 -11.99 -5.63 -1.82
CA ASP A 150 -13.19 -5.96 -1.03
C ASP A 150 -13.23 -5.05 0.20
N GLN A 151 -14.30 -4.29 0.32
CA GLN A 151 -14.51 -3.36 1.41
C GLN A 151 -14.58 -4.05 2.77
N ALA A 152 -15.03 -5.31 2.82
CA ALA A 152 -15.09 -6.09 4.05
C ALA A 152 -13.72 -6.31 4.71
N ASN A 153 -12.63 -6.14 3.97
CA ASN A 153 -11.28 -6.26 4.49
C ASN A 153 -10.80 -5.05 5.29
N TYR A 154 -11.54 -3.93 5.28
CA TYR A 154 -11.08 -2.65 5.82
C TYR A 154 -12.09 -2.03 6.79
N ASP A 155 -11.57 -1.38 7.82
CA ASP A 155 -12.38 -0.58 8.74
C ASP A 155 -12.76 0.79 8.11
N LEU A 156 -11.88 1.30 7.22
CA LEU A 156 -12.10 2.57 6.53
C LEU A 156 -11.62 2.50 5.08
N LYS A 157 -12.51 2.86 4.15
CA LYS A 157 -12.18 3.06 2.73
C LYS A 157 -12.41 4.53 2.36
N ILE A 158 -11.40 5.17 1.74
CA ILE A 158 -11.46 6.57 1.33
C ILE A 158 -11.17 6.68 -0.17
N ASP A 159 -12.05 7.35 -0.92
CA ASP A 159 -11.75 7.84 -2.26
C ASP A 159 -10.95 9.15 -2.12
N THR A 160 -9.71 9.12 -2.61
CA THR A 160 -8.77 10.23 -2.54
C THR A 160 -8.77 11.11 -3.79
N SER A 161 -9.63 10.82 -4.77
CA SER A 161 -9.62 11.49 -6.08
C SER A 161 -9.72 13.02 -5.98
N ASP A 162 -10.64 13.50 -5.14
CA ASP A 162 -10.98 14.91 -4.99
C ASP A 162 -10.62 15.44 -3.59
N ARG A 163 -9.64 14.81 -2.90
CA ARG A 163 -9.22 15.18 -1.54
C ARG A 163 -7.74 15.53 -1.49
N THR A 164 -7.40 16.46 -0.61
CA THR A 164 -6.00 16.72 -0.27
C THR A 164 -5.46 15.63 0.67
N PRO A 165 -4.14 15.42 0.72
CA PRO A 165 -3.55 14.48 1.68
C PRO A 165 -3.88 14.80 3.14
N GLU A 166 -4.00 16.09 3.49
CA GLU A 166 -4.33 16.58 4.82
C GLU A 166 -5.78 16.22 5.22
N GLU A 167 -6.73 16.36 4.29
CA GLU A 167 -8.13 15.95 4.50
C GLU A 167 -8.22 14.44 4.71
N VAL A 168 -7.48 13.65 3.91
CA VAL A 168 -7.42 12.19 4.05
C VAL A 168 -6.83 11.79 5.39
N ALA A 169 -5.70 12.39 5.80
CA ALA A 169 -5.07 12.12 7.08
C ALA A 169 -6.01 12.47 8.26
N THR A 170 -6.69 13.61 8.21
CA THR A 170 -7.66 14.03 9.22
C THR A 170 -8.81 13.04 9.36
N LEU A 171 -9.36 12.54 8.25
CA LEU A 171 -10.41 11.53 8.27
C LEU A 171 -9.92 10.23 8.93
N ILE A 172 -8.72 9.77 8.56
CA ILE A 172 -8.15 8.55 9.14
C ILE A 172 -7.97 8.70 10.65
N ILE A 173 -7.38 9.80 11.11
CA ILE A 173 -7.15 10.07 12.53
C ILE A 173 -8.46 10.12 13.29
N THR A 174 -9.47 10.79 12.74
CA THR A 174 -10.80 10.91 13.37
C THR A 174 -11.43 9.54 13.60
N GLU A 175 -11.45 8.68 12.58
CA GLU A 175 -12.05 7.35 12.67
C GLU A 175 -11.20 6.40 13.56
N PHE A 176 -9.87 6.50 13.48
CA PHE A 176 -8.97 5.76 14.34
C PHE A 176 -9.16 6.08 15.83
N GLN A 177 -9.30 7.37 16.17
CA GLN A 177 -9.52 7.81 17.55
C GLN A 177 -10.89 7.37 18.10
N LYS A 178 -11.93 7.30 17.27
CA LYS A 178 -13.22 6.75 17.68
C LYS A 178 -13.09 5.29 18.10
N ARG A 179 -12.35 4.49 17.31
CA ARG A 179 -12.11 3.07 17.64
C ARG A 179 -11.24 2.88 18.90
N ALA A 180 -10.27 3.73 19.11
CA ALA A 180 -9.37 3.64 20.28
C ALA A 180 -10.05 4.01 21.61
N ARG A 181 -11.26 4.57 21.58
CA ARG A 181 -12.06 4.93 22.77
C ARG A 181 -13.08 3.86 23.18
N ILE A 182 -13.23 2.82 22.37
CA ILE A 182 -14.08 1.65 22.63
C ILE A 182 -13.26 0.55 23.29
#